data_5b53966eb72b9e62361deef51f350f61
#
_entry.id   5b53966eb72b9e62361deef51f350f61
#
_cell.length_a   1.000
_cell.length_b   1.000
_cell.length_c   1.000
_cell.angle_alpha   90.00
_cell.angle_beta   90.00
_cell.angle_gamma   90.00
#
_symmetry.space_group_name_H-M   'P 1'
#
loop_
_entity.id
_entity.type
_entity.pdbx_description
1 polymer ?
#
loop_
_entity_poly.entity_id
_entity_poly.type
_entity_poly.pdbx_seq_one_letter_code
_entity_poly.pdbx_strand_id
1 'polypeptide(L)'
;TNNTDEIAKADIILLPGSKSTLADLHELRRNGVAQAVIRAHREGATVMGICGGYQLMGQEVCDPDHVEGEIERLPGLGLLPVSTHMTGEKVTRQVKFQLTIDNGQLLKGYEIHMGTTIPTHDVPVSPLNLLEDGRTDGYYVNRTCMGTYIHGILDNPAFIDFLLEPFADKLADTGTAFDYQQFKEEQYDKLADHVRRHINLPLIYQILTTHD
;
A
#
# COMPACT_ATOMS: atom_id res chain seq x y z
N THR A 1 -13.32 1.66 -5.61
CA THR A 1 -14.69 1.30 -5.96
C THR A 1 -15.09 -0.02 -5.30
N ASN A 2 -16.38 -0.18 -4.97
CA ASN A 2 -17.00 -1.45 -4.55
C ASN A 2 -17.88 -2.04 -5.67
N ASN A 3 -17.77 -1.48 -6.85
CA ASN A 3 -18.51 -1.95 -8.03
C ASN A 3 -17.77 -3.12 -8.67
N THR A 4 -18.34 -4.32 -8.58
CA THR A 4 -17.74 -5.55 -9.09
C THR A 4 -17.58 -5.55 -10.62
N ASP A 5 -18.42 -4.82 -11.36
CA ASP A 5 -18.32 -4.71 -12.82
C ASP A 5 -17.15 -3.78 -13.25
N GLU A 6 -16.81 -2.79 -12.44
CA GLU A 6 -15.62 -1.95 -12.66
C GLU A 6 -14.35 -2.73 -12.33
N ILE A 7 -14.36 -3.49 -11.21
CA ILE A 7 -13.24 -4.34 -10.81
C ILE A 7 -12.93 -5.37 -11.90
N ALA A 8 -13.97 -6.00 -12.48
CA ALA A 8 -13.81 -7.00 -13.54
C ALA A 8 -13.18 -6.44 -14.84
N LYS A 9 -13.20 -5.13 -15.04
CA LYS A 9 -12.64 -4.46 -16.23
C LYS A 9 -11.29 -3.78 -15.98
N ALA A 10 -10.81 -3.82 -14.73
CA ALA A 10 -9.59 -3.15 -14.36
C ALA A 10 -8.36 -3.90 -14.84
N ASP A 11 -7.41 -3.21 -15.45
CA ASP A 11 -6.08 -3.75 -15.78
C ASP A 11 -5.21 -3.85 -14.50
N ILE A 12 -5.37 -2.90 -13.56
CA ILE A 12 -4.62 -2.84 -12.30
C ILE A 12 -5.60 -2.59 -11.14
N ILE A 13 -5.49 -3.39 -10.10
CA ILE A 13 -6.25 -3.29 -8.87
C ILE A 13 -5.29 -3.01 -7.73
N LEU A 14 -5.44 -1.85 -7.07
CA LEU A 14 -4.68 -1.47 -5.89
C LEU A 14 -5.55 -1.70 -4.65
N LEU A 15 -5.07 -2.51 -3.73
CA LEU A 15 -5.66 -2.72 -2.41
C LEU A 15 -4.92 -1.83 -1.40
N PRO A 16 -5.53 -0.75 -0.92
CA PRO A 16 -4.86 0.22 -0.05
C PRO A 16 -4.72 -0.28 1.39
N GLY A 17 -4.04 0.51 2.21
CA GLY A 17 -4.00 0.30 3.66
C GLY A 17 -5.36 0.38 4.32
N SER A 18 -5.49 -0.33 5.44
CA SER A 18 -6.68 -0.37 6.29
C SER A 18 -6.32 -0.03 7.73
N LYS A 19 -7.30 0.46 8.49
CA LYS A 19 -7.22 0.60 9.96
C LYS A 19 -7.81 -0.59 10.70
N SER A 20 -8.61 -1.40 10.02
CA SER A 20 -9.25 -2.59 10.57
C SER A 20 -9.30 -3.65 9.49
N THR A 21 -8.16 -4.31 9.30
CA THR A 21 -7.92 -5.24 8.21
C THR A 21 -8.93 -6.38 8.18
N LEU A 22 -9.21 -6.98 9.33
CA LEU A 22 -10.18 -8.09 9.44
C LEU A 22 -11.61 -7.64 9.16
N ALA A 23 -12.03 -6.46 9.64
CA ALA A 23 -13.36 -5.94 9.37
C ALA A 23 -13.54 -5.60 7.88
N ASP A 24 -12.53 -4.99 7.26
CA ASP A 24 -12.55 -4.72 5.83
C ASP A 24 -12.57 -6.01 5.00
N LEU A 25 -11.77 -7.02 5.38
CA LEU A 25 -11.77 -8.33 4.72
C LEU A 25 -13.15 -9.00 4.80
N HIS A 26 -13.77 -8.96 5.98
CA HIS A 26 -15.13 -9.46 6.17
C HIS A 26 -16.13 -8.76 5.24
N GLU A 27 -16.07 -7.44 5.17
CA GLU A 27 -16.96 -6.66 4.30
C GLU A 27 -16.71 -6.91 2.81
N LEU A 28 -15.45 -6.97 2.36
CA LEU A 28 -15.09 -7.29 0.96
C LEU A 28 -15.59 -8.67 0.55
N ARG A 29 -15.61 -9.64 1.48
CA ARG A 29 -16.17 -10.97 1.24
C ARG A 29 -17.70 -10.93 1.18
N ARG A 30 -18.33 -10.19 2.08
CA ARG A 30 -19.79 -10.09 2.19
C ARG A 30 -20.43 -9.43 0.98
N ASN A 31 -19.78 -8.39 0.43
CA ASN A 31 -20.30 -7.62 -0.71
C ASN A 31 -19.83 -8.12 -2.09
N GLY A 32 -19.05 -9.23 -2.14
CA GLY A 32 -18.61 -9.84 -3.38
C GLY A 32 -17.36 -9.24 -4.02
N VAL A 33 -16.81 -8.16 -3.46
CA VAL A 33 -15.60 -7.49 -3.97
C VAL A 33 -14.39 -8.42 -3.91
N ALA A 34 -14.23 -9.19 -2.83
CA ALA A 34 -13.14 -10.15 -2.70
C ALA A 34 -13.12 -11.15 -3.88
N GLN A 35 -14.28 -11.70 -4.24
CA GLN A 35 -14.42 -12.64 -5.37
C GLN A 35 -14.18 -11.95 -6.71
N ALA A 36 -14.60 -10.69 -6.86
CA ALA A 36 -14.35 -9.91 -8.08
C ALA A 36 -12.85 -9.67 -8.29
N VAL A 37 -12.11 -9.28 -7.24
CA VAL A 37 -10.65 -9.12 -7.28
C VAL A 37 -9.93 -10.41 -7.66
N ILE A 38 -10.28 -11.54 -6.99
CA ILE A 38 -9.68 -12.84 -7.28
C ILE A 38 -9.94 -13.25 -8.73
N ARG A 39 -11.16 -13.02 -9.24
CA ARG A 39 -11.53 -13.34 -10.62
C ARG A 39 -10.75 -12.47 -11.59
N ALA A 40 -10.75 -11.15 -11.41
CA ALA A 40 -10.01 -10.23 -12.27
C ALA A 40 -8.53 -10.60 -12.35
N HIS A 41 -7.90 -10.97 -11.21
CA HIS A 41 -6.52 -11.45 -11.20
C HIS A 41 -6.34 -12.72 -12.05
N ARG A 42 -7.23 -13.69 -11.94
CA ARG A 42 -7.18 -14.91 -12.76
C ARG A 42 -7.38 -14.64 -14.25
N GLU A 43 -8.07 -13.58 -14.59
CA GLU A 43 -8.28 -13.09 -15.96
C GLU A 43 -7.14 -12.19 -16.46
N GLY A 44 -6.11 -11.95 -15.64
CA GLY A 44 -4.88 -11.28 -16.01
C GLY A 44 -4.68 -9.88 -15.43
N ALA A 45 -5.60 -9.37 -14.63
CA ALA A 45 -5.41 -8.09 -13.94
C ALA A 45 -4.24 -8.15 -12.96
N THR A 46 -3.46 -7.08 -12.88
CA THR A 46 -2.45 -6.89 -11.85
C THR A 46 -3.13 -6.53 -10.53
N VAL A 47 -2.78 -7.24 -9.46
CA VAL A 47 -3.23 -6.93 -8.09
C VAL A 47 -2.03 -6.59 -7.22
N MET A 48 -2.05 -5.41 -6.62
CA MET A 48 -1.03 -4.95 -5.70
C MET A 48 -1.66 -4.53 -4.38
N GLY A 49 -1.13 -5.06 -3.26
CA GLY A 49 -1.53 -4.68 -1.91
C GLY A 49 -0.50 -3.79 -1.21
N ILE A 50 -0.99 -2.75 -0.52
CA ILE A 50 -0.16 -1.86 0.31
C ILE A 50 -0.66 -1.93 1.75
N CYS A 51 0.23 -2.20 2.72
CA CYS A 51 -0.07 -2.26 4.15
C CYS A 51 -1.22 -3.25 4.45
N GLY A 52 -2.39 -2.80 4.95
CA GLY A 52 -3.56 -3.65 5.14
C GLY A 52 -3.97 -4.40 3.87
N GLY A 53 -3.88 -3.76 2.70
CA GLY A 53 -4.12 -4.41 1.41
C GLY A 53 -3.17 -5.58 1.13
N TYR A 54 -1.89 -5.45 1.51
CA TYR A 54 -0.92 -6.56 1.44
C TYR A 54 -1.33 -7.72 2.37
N GLN A 55 -1.73 -7.40 3.60
CA GLN A 55 -2.23 -8.38 4.56
C GLN A 55 -3.46 -9.14 4.03
N LEU A 56 -4.40 -8.41 3.41
CA LEU A 56 -5.62 -8.98 2.80
C LEU A 56 -5.30 -10.01 1.70
N MET A 57 -4.22 -9.80 0.93
CA MET A 57 -3.85 -10.68 -0.19
C MET A 57 -3.32 -12.04 0.26
N GLY A 58 -2.93 -12.20 1.51
CA GLY A 58 -2.41 -13.44 2.08
C GLY A 58 -3.41 -14.61 2.09
N GLN A 59 -2.96 -15.75 2.63
CA GLN A 59 -3.79 -16.91 2.86
C GLN A 59 -4.73 -16.71 4.05
N GLU A 60 -4.24 -15.99 5.08
CA GLU A 60 -4.94 -15.80 6.34
C GLU A 60 -4.49 -14.52 7.04
N VAL A 61 -5.43 -13.89 7.76
CA VAL A 61 -5.15 -12.84 8.73
C VAL A 61 -5.67 -13.29 10.08
N CYS A 62 -4.80 -13.26 11.11
CA CYS A 62 -5.10 -13.68 12.48
C CYS A 62 -4.89 -12.51 13.45
N ASP A 63 -5.84 -12.31 14.36
CA ASP A 63 -5.80 -11.33 15.44
C ASP A 63 -6.22 -11.97 16.77
N PRO A 64 -5.43 -12.91 17.31
CA PRO A 64 -5.78 -13.64 18.53
C PRO A 64 -5.85 -12.75 19.77
N ASP A 65 -5.19 -11.60 19.74
CA ASP A 65 -5.11 -10.64 20.84
C ASP A 65 -6.13 -9.49 20.71
N HIS A 66 -7.02 -9.56 19.71
CA HIS A 66 -8.06 -8.55 19.45
C HIS A 66 -7.51 -7.11 19.31
N VAL A 67 -6.39 -6.96 18.60
CA VAL A 67 -5.71 -5.67 18.38
C VAL A 67 -6.55 -4.72 17.53
N GLU A 68 -7.26 -5.25 16.55
CA GLU A 68 -8.10 -4.47 15.62
C GLU A 68 -9.61 -4.63 15.87
N GLY A 69 -10.06 -5.67 16.60
CA GLY A 69 -11.48 -5.89 16.84
C GLY A 69 -11.85 -7.30 17.28
N GLU A 70 -13.11 -7.68 17.11
CA GLU A 70 -13.66 -8.93 17.65
C GLU A 70 -13.38 -10.18 16.77
N ILE A 71 -12.90 -10.00 15.55
CA ILE A 71 -12.67 -11.10 14.61
C ILE A 71 -11.26 -11.64 14.80
N GLU A 72 -11.15 -12.84 15.35
CA GLU A 72 -9.85 -13.47 15.63
C GLU A 72 -9.11 -13.96 14.38
N ARG A 73 -9.86 -14.35 13.32
CA ARG A 73 -9.27 -14.96 12.14
C ARG A 73 -10.20 -14.91 10.94
N LEU A 74 -9.64 -14.63 9.77
CA LEU A 74 -10.31 -14.79 8.49
C LEU A 74 -9.33 -15.31 7.42
N PRO A 75 -9.82 -16.15 6.48
CA PRO A 75 -9.03 -16.45 5.28
C PRO A 75 -8.86 -15.20 4.44
N GLY A 76 -7.65 -14.90 4.00
CA GLY A 76 -7.34 -13.81 3.08
C GLY A 76 -7.86 -14.05 1.66
N LEU A 77 -7.40 -13.25 0.70
CA LEU A 77 -7.78 -13.42 -0.70
C LEU A 77 -7.08 -14.63 -1.35
N GLY A 78 -6.01 -15.16 -0.74
CA GLY A 78 -5.27 -16.32 -1.23
C GLY A 78 -4.43 -16.02 -2.48
N LEU A 79 -4.09 -14.76 -2.73
CA LEU A 79 -3.30 -14.32 -3.88
C LEU A 79 -1.79 -14.42 -3.62
N LEU A 80 -1.38 -14.22 -2.36
CA LEU A 80 0.01 -14.33 -1.92
C LEU A 80 0.16 -15.53 -0.96
N PRO A 81 1.28 -16.26 -1.01
CA PRO A 81 1.55 -17.36 -0.11
C PRO A 81 2.16 -16.85 1.22
N VAL A 82 1.44 -15.97 1.88
CA VAL A 82 1.83 -15.37 3.16
C VAL A 82 0.66 -15.42 4.15
N SER A 83 0.97 -15.38 5.44
CA SER A 83 -0.02 -15.25 6.52
C SER A 83 0.36 -14.10 7.43
N THR A 84 -0.64 -13.36 7.89
CA THR A 84 -0.47 -12.20 8.77
C THR A 84 -0.96 -12.51 10.17
N HIS A 85 -0.13 -12.17 11.16
CA HIS A 85 -0.50 -12.14 12.58
C HIS A 85 -0.50 -10.70 13.06
N MET A 86 -1.66 -10.21 13.51
CA MET A 86 -1.79 -8.89 14.10
C MET A 86 -1.09 -8.86 15.46
N THR A 87 -0.39 -7.78 15.73
CA THR A 87 0.30 -7.54 17.01
C THR A 87 0.07 -6.10 17.43
N GLY A 88 0.04 -5.83 18.75
CA GLY A 88 -0.12 -4.48 19.28
C GLY A 88 1.10 -3.55 19.04
N GLU A 89 2.20 -4.10 18.56
CA GLU A 89 3.41 -3.32 18.25
C GLU A 89 3.23 -2.59 16.92
N LYS A 90 3.32 -1.25 16.98
CA LYS A 90 3.20 -0.39 15.80
C LYS A 90 4.59 -0.04 15.27
N VAL A 91 4.83 -0.38 14.03
CA VAL A 91 5.99 0.10 13.25
C VAL A 91 5.67 1.47 12.67
N THR A 92 6.57 2.45 12.83
CA THR A 92 6.47 3.77 12.18
C THR A 92 7.87 4.26 11.88
N ARG A 93 8.29 4.30 10.61
CA ARG A 93 9.63 4.73 10.20
C ARG A 93 9.71 5.12 8.73
N GLN A 94 10.58 6.06 8.42
CA GLN A 94 11.02 6.34 7.06
C GLN A 94 11.95 5.23 6.60
N VAL A 95 11.85 4.83 5.33
CA VAL A 95 12.70 3.80 4.74
C VAL A 95 13.23 4.22 3.39
N LYS A 96 14.44 3.74 3.08
CA LYS A 96 14.97 3.69 1.73
C LYS A 96 15.11 2.23 1.34
N PHE A 97 14.79 1.92 0.10
CA PHE A 97 14.72 0.55 -0.37
C PHE A 97 15.04 0.46 -1.86
N GLN A 98 15.32 -0.74 -2.31
CA GLN A 98 15.47 -1.10 -3.72
C GLN A 98 14.48 -2.21 -4.04
N LEU A 99 13.94 -2.21 -5.25
CA LEU A 99 13.17 -3.35 -5.73
C LEU A 99 14.12 -4.54 -5.94
N THR A 100 13.74 -5.73 -5.49
CA THR A 100 14.55 -6.95 -5.70
C THR A 100 14.58 -7.42 -7.15
N ILE A 101 13.70 -6.87 -7.96
CA ILE A 101 13.42 -7.24 -9.36
C ILE A 101 13.94 -6.21 -10.37
N ASP A 102 14.62 -5.15 -9.91
CA ASP A 102 15.13 -4.06 -10.74
C ASP A 102 16.61 -3.78 -10.48
N ASN A 103 17.21 -2.90 -11.26
CA ASN A 103 18.65 -2.56 -11.33
C ASN A 103 19.20 -1.78 -10.12
N GLY A 104 18.54 -1.80 -8.98
CA GLY A 104 19.07 -1.26 -7.74
C GLY A 104 18.91 0.24 -7.54
N GLN A 105 17.96 0.89 -8.20
CA GLN A 105 17.63 2.28 -7.91
C GLN A 105 17.12 2.42 -6.47
N LEU A 106 17.69 3.40 -5.73
CA LEU A 106 17.28 3.68 -4.36
C LEU A 106 15.98 4.51 -4.36
N LEU A 107 14.94 3.93 -3.80
CA LEU A 107 13.60 4.50 -3.66
C LEU A 107 13.36 4.93 -2.22
N LYS A 108 12.32 5.73 -1.98
CA LYS A 108 11.95 6.23 -0.66
C LYS A 108 10.48 5.94 -0.35
N GLY A 109 10.20 5.68 0.92
CA GLY A 109 8.86 5.47 1.43
C GLY A 109 8.84 5.47 2.94
N TYR A 110 7.78 4.95 3.51
CA TYR A 110 7.66 4.79 4.96
C TYR A 110 6.83 3.55 5.30
N GLU A 111 7.16 2.93 6.43
CA GLU A 111 6.37 1.86 7.04
C GLU A 111 5.50 2.47 8.14
N ILE A 112 4.21 2.14 8.12
CA ILE A 112 3.29 2.43 9.22
C ILE A 112 2.23 1.31 9.29
N HIS A 113 2.49 0.31 10.10
CA HIS A 113 1.62 -0.86 10.21
C HIS A 113 1.68 -1.50 11.59
N MET A 114 0.70 -2.34 11.87
CA MET A 114 0.72 -3.35 12.93
C MET A 114 0.68 -4.74 12.28
N GLY A 115 1.08 -5.75 13.05
CA GLY A 115 1.14 -7.12 12.57
C GLY A 115 2.42 -7.46 11.79
N THR A 116 2.65 -8.75 11.69
CA THR A 116 3.78 -9.35 10.99
C THR A 116 3.26 -10.33 9.93
N THR A 117 3.72 -10.16 8.70
CA THR A 117 3.41 -11.05 7.59
C THR A 117 4.61 -11.92 7.26
N ILE A 118 4.41 -13.22 7.23
CA ILE A 118 5.43 -14.22 6.95
C ILE A 118 5.00 -15.15 5.82
N PRO A 119 5.94 -15.66 5.00
CA PRO A 119 5.64 -16.71 4.04
C PRO A 119 5.01 -17.94 4.72
N THR A 120 4.06 -18.57 4.06
CA THR A 120 3.52 -19.86 4.51
C THR A 120 4.58 -20.96 4.38
N HIS A 121 4.38 -22.08 5.09
CA HIS A 121 5.32 -23.20 5.05
C HIS A 121 5.58 -23.69 3.62
N ASP A 122 6.84 -24.10 3.36
CA ASP A 122 7.29 -24.68 2.10
C ASP A 122 7.31 -23.76 0.87
N VAL A 123 7.20 -22.42 1.07
CA VAL A 123 7.27 -21.46 -0.03
C VAL A 123 8.57 -20.67 0.05
N PRO A 124 9.30 -20.45 -1.06
CA PRO A 124 10.49 -19.62 -1.06
C PRO A 124 10.18 -18.20 -0.59
N VAL A 125 11.10 -17.60 0.16
CA VAL A 125 11.05 -16.17 0.48
C VAL A 125 11.31 -15.39 -0.81
N SER A 126 10.35 -14.56 -1.21
CA SER A 126 10.43 -13.76 -2.43
C SER A 126 10.04 -12.30 -2.12
N PRO A 127 10.91 -11.55 -1.43
CA PRO A 127 10.59 -10.18 -1.04
C PRO A 127 10.48 -9.28 -2.27
N LEU A 128 9.59 -8.29 -2.20
CA LEU A 128 9.49 -7.25 -3.23
C LEU A 128 10.60 -6.21 -3.07
N ASN A 129 10.95 -5.89 -1.83
CA ASN A 129 11.85 -4.80 -1.47
C ASN A 129 13.03 -5.30 -0.60
N LEU A 130 14.21 -4.73 -0.86
CA LEU A 130 15.39 -4.81 0.01
C LEU A 130 15.62 -3.42 0.61
N LEU A 131 15.57 -3.29 1.94
CA LEU A 131 15.76 -2.04 2.65
C LEU A 131 17.25 -1.75 2.85
N GLU A 132 17.61 -0.45 3.01
CA GLU A 132 18.97 0.02 3.20
C GLU A 132 19.66 -0.61 4.45
N ASP A 133 18.87 -0.99 5.45
CA ASP A 133 19.35 -1.67 6.68
C ASP A 133 19.48 -3.21 6.54
N GLY A 134 19.30 -3.75 5.34
CA GLY A 134 19.42 -5.18 5.04
C GLY A 134 18.16 -6.01 5.32
N ARG A 135 17.10 -5.42 5.87
CA ARG A 135 15.80 -6.09 5.99
C ARG A 135 15.13 -6.21 4.64
N THR A 136 14.19 -7.13 4.55
CA THR A 136 13.34 -7.30 3.38
C THR A 136 11.89 -6.94 3.72
N ASP A 137 11.13 -6.52 2.70
CA ASP A 137 9.71 -6.21 2.84
C ASP A 137 8.91 -6.71 1.65
N GLY A 138 7.65 -7.03 1.95
CA GLY A 138 6.68 -7.41 0.97
C GLY A 138 6.84 -8.83 0.44
N TYR A 139 6.04 -9.16 -0.56
CA TYR A 139 6.11 -10.41 -1.29
C TYR A 139 5.84 -10.18 -2.77
N TYR A 140 6.69 -10.77 -3.61
CA TYR A 140 6.59 -10.71 -5.06
C TYR A 140 6.40 -12.11 -5.63
N VAL A 141 5.22 -12.39 -6.18
CA VAL A 141 4.97 -13.62 -6.94
C VAL A 141 5.41 -13.44 -8.39
N ASN A 142 4.94 -12.39 -9.02
CA ASN A 142 5.23 -11.98 -10.38
C ASN A 142 4.73 -10.55 -10.62
N ARG A 143 4.87 -10.02 -11.86
CA ARG A 143 4.41 -8.67 -12.22
C ARG A 143 2.94 -8.40 -11.96
N THR A 144 2.11 -9.41 -11.96
CA THR A 144 0.66 -9.24 -11.77
C THR A 144 0.20 -9.49 -10.35
N CYS A 145 1.11 -9.89 -9.43
CA CYS A 145 0.75 -10.16 -8.04
C CYS A 145 1.89 -9.84 -7.08
N MET A 146 1.73 -8.79 -6.28
CA MET A 146 2.72 -8.34 -5.30
C MET A 146 2.08 -7.55 -4.16
N GLY A 147 2.79 -7.43 -3.05
CA GLY A 147 2.36 -6.65 -1.90
C GLY A 147 3.53 -6.16 -1.05
N THR A 148 3.34 -5.08 -0.30
CA THR A 148 4.36 -4.41 0.51
C THR A 148 3.75 -3.69 1.69
N TYR A 149 4.53 -3.50 2.76
CA TYR A 149 4.19 -2.58 3.85
C TYR A 149 4.60 -1.14 3.56
N ILE A 150 5.41 -0.90 2.53
CA ILE A 150 5.95 0.43 2.23
C ILE A 150 4.88 1.31 1.60
N HIS A 151 4.47 2.33 2.35
CA HIS A 151 3.68 3.45 1.85
C HIS A 151 4.58 4.41 1.04
N GLY A 152 3.98 5.15 0.10
CA GLY A 152 4.72 6.06 -0.78
C GLY A 152 5.53 5.34 -1.86
N ILE A 153 5.40 4.01 -2.02
CA ILE A 153 6.05 3.28 -3.11
C ILE A 153 5.60 3.83 -4.47
N LEU A 154 4.33 4.20 -4.61
CA LEU A 154 3.75 4.81 -5.80
C LEU A 154 4.18 6.27 -6.03
N ASP A 155 4.86 6.90 -5.07
CA ASP A 155 5.44 8.24 -5.25
C ASP A 155 6.77 8.19 -6.04
N ASN A 156 7.30 7.00 -6.31
CA ASN A 156 8.56 6.79 -7.00
C ASN A 156 8.33 6.50 -8.49
N PRO A 157 8.78 7.37 -9.40
CA PRO A 157 8.57 7.17 -10.85
C PRO A 157 9.03 5.81 -11.36
N ALA A 158 10.19 5.33 -10.90
CA ALA A 158 10.70 4.03 -11.32
C ALA A 158 9.76 2.86 -10.98
N PHE A 159 9.06 2.93 -9.84
CA PHE A 159 8.07 1.90 -9.50
C PHE A 159 6.81 2.04 -10.38
N ILE A 160 6.39 3.26 -10.67
CA ILE A 160 5.28 3.51 -11.61
C ILE A 160 5.61 2.97 -12.99
N ASP A 161 6.82 3.26 -13.51
CA ASP A 161 7.28 2.77 -14.80
C ASP A 161 7.30 1.23 -14.83
N PHE A 162 7.82 0.59 -13.77
CA PHE A 162 7.77 -0.85 -13.62
C PHE A 162 6.34 -1.40 -13.63
N LEU A 163 5.40 -0.77 -12.93
CA LEU A 163 4.01 -1.21 -12.83
C LEU A 163 3.26 -1.04 -14.17
N LEU A 164 3.55 0.03 -14.89
CA LEU A 164 2.86 0.43 -16.13
C LEU A 164 3.49 -0.13 -17.41
N GLU A 165 4.72 -0.65 -17.36
CA GLU A 165 5.42 -1.18 -18.54
C GLU A 165 4.56 -2.15 -19.37
N PRO A 166 3.79 -3.12 -18.79
CA PRO A 166 2.95 -4.01 -19.58
C PRO A 166 1.81 -3.31 -20.34
N PHE A 167 1.53 -2.06 -19.99
CA PHE A 167 0.45 -1.25 -20.57
C PHE A 167 0.96 -0.10 -21.43
N ALA A 168 2.27 -0.08 -21.77
CA ALA A 168 2.91 1.01 -22.50
C ALA A 168 2.18 1.35 -23.83
N ASP A 169 1.76 0.33 -24.59
CA ASP A 169 1.01 0.53 -25.83
C ASP A 169 -0.36 1.20 -25.64
N LYS A 170 -1.02 0.92 -24.50
CA LYS A 170 -2.30 1.56 -24.14
C LYS A 170 -2.12 3.01 -23.65
N LEU A 171 -0.93 3.33 -23.15
CA LEU A 171 -0.61 4.64 -22.54
C LEU A 171 0.07 5.60 -23.54
N ALA A 172 0.52 5.14 -24.69
CA ALA A 172 1.24 5.93 -25.69
C ALA A 172 0.50 7.22 -26.12
N ASP A 173 -0.82 7.25 -26.03
CA ASP A 173 -1.67 8.39 -26.39
C ASP A 173 -2.00 9.35 -25.23
N THR A 174 -1.54 9.11 -24.00
CA THR A 174 -2.01 9.87 -22.81
C THR A 174 -1.26 11.17 -22.54
N GLY A 175 -0.24 11.53 -23.35
CA GLY A 175 0.45 12.82 -23.24
C GLY A 175 1.57 12.87 -22.18
N THR A 176 1.93 14.06 -21.75
CA THR A 176 3.10 14.34 -20.90
C THR A 176 3.12 13.55 -19.58
N ALA A 177 4.30 13.06 -19.22
CA ALA A 177 4.54 12.44 -17.91
C ALA A 177 4.08 13.38 -16.77
N PHE A 178 3.21 12.87 -15.91
CA PHE A 178 2.73 13.60 -14.74
C PHE A 178 3.80 13.58 -13.63
N ASP A 179 4.35 14.74 -13.29
CA ASP A 179 5.26 14.87 -12.16
C ASP A 179 4.47 14.96 -10.85
N TYR A 180 4.32 13.80 -10.19
CA TYR A 180 3.60 13.70 -8.92
C TYR A 180 4.30 14.48 -7.79
N GLN A 181 5.62 14.56 -7.77
CA GLN A 181 6.35 15.30 -6.73
C GLN A 181 6.11 16.81 -6.86
N GLN A 182 6.22 17.33 -8.08
CA GLN A 182 5.88 18.74 -8.32
C GLN A 182 4.41 19.03 -7.96
N PHE A 183 3.49 18.20 -8.39
CA PHE A 183 2.07 18.35 -8.04
C PHE A 183 1.85 18.37 -6.53
N LYS A 184 2.51 17.49 -5.77
CA LYS A 184 2.40 17.41 -4.31
C LYS A 184 2.90 18.68 -3.63
N GLU A 185 4.06 19.21 -4.04
CA GLU A 185 4.60 20.47 -3.53
C GLU A 185 3.65 21.66 -3.80
N GLU A 186 3.08 21.73 -5.01
CA GLU A 186 2.08 22.75 -5.33
C GLU A 186 0.82 22.64 -4.45
N GLN A 187 0.38 21.41 -4.08
CA GLN A 187 -0.75 21.26 -3.16
C GLN A 187 -0.38 21.69 -1.72
N TYR A 188 0.85 21.43 -1.27
CA TYR A 188 1.32 21.90 0.04
C TYR A 188 1.40 23.42 0.08
N ASP A 189 1.87 24.08 -0.97
CA ASP A 189 1.89 25.55 -1.06
C ASP A 189 0.48 26.14 -1.01
N LYS A 190 -0.47 25.54 -1.75
CA LYS A 190 -1.89 25.95 -1.70
C LYS A 190 -2.48 25.79 -0.30
N LEU A 191 -2.17 24.67 0.38
CA LEU A 191 -2.62 24.44 1.75
C LEU A 191 -1.99 25.45 2.71
N ALA A 192 -0.69 25.72 2.60
CA ALA A 192 0.01 26.69 3.42
C ALA A 192 -0.59 28.08 3.27
N ASP A 193 -0.90 28.49 2.04
CA ASP A 193 -1.55 29.77 1.76
C ASP A 193 -2.97 29.84 2.31
N HIS A 194 -3.72 28.74 2.19
CA HIS A 194 -5.05 28.64 2.80
C HIS A 194 -4.99 28.83 4.31
N VAL A 195 -4.10 28.11 4.98
CA VAL A 195 -3.89 28.21 6.43
C VAL A 195 -3.50 29.62 6.82
N ARG A 196 -2.50 30.24 6.16
CA ARG A 196 -2.05 31.62 6.46
C ARG A 196 -3.17 32.66 6.39
N ARG A 197 -4.12 32.49 5.47
CA ARG A 197 -5.26 33.42 5.32
C ARG A 197 -6.33 33.25 6.40
N HIS A 198 -6.40 32.09 7.05
CA HIS A 198 -7.50 31.74 7.97
C HIS A 198 -7.08 31.65 9.43
N ILE A 199 -5.79 31.80 9.75
CA ILE A 199 -5.28 31.81 11.12
C ILE A 199 -4.68 33.17 11.49
N ASN A 200 -4.76 33.53 12.76
CA ASN A 200 -4.11 34.73 13.29
C ASN A 200 -2.66 34.38 13.71
N LEU A 201 -1.74 34.37 12.71
CA LEU A 201 -0.32 34.11 12.94
C LEU A 201 0.32 35.02 14.02
N PRO A 202 0.09 36.36 14.03
CA PRO A 202 0.60 37.23 15.08
C PRO A 202 0.18 36.77 16.49
N LEU A 203 -1.08 36.36 16.67
CA LEU A 203 -1.56 35.87 17.97
C LEU A 203 -0.85 34.56 18.37
N ILE A 204 -0.62 33.65 17.44
CA ILE A 204 0.10 32.39 17.70
C ILE A 204 1.52 32.70 18.16
N TYR A 205 2.25 33.57 17.46
CA TYR A 205 3.59 33.95 17.87
C TYR A 205 3.62 34.67 19.23
N GLN A 206 2.63 35.52 19.50
CA GLN A 206 2.49 36.18 20.81
C GLN A 206 2.31 35.13 21.93
N ILE A 207 1.48 34.12 21.74
CA ILE A 207 1.27 33.05 22.74
C ILE A 207 2.56 32.27 22.98
N LEU A 208 3.30 31.91 21.91
CA LEU A 208 4.54 31.16 22.03
C LEU A 208 5.67 31.95 22.74
N THR A 209 5.69 33.27 22.60
CA THR A 209 6.72 34.13 23.23
C THR A 209 6.39 34.60 24.63
N THR A 210 5.15 34.38 25.14
CA THR A 210 4.74 34.75 26.49
C THR A 210 4.94 33.65 27.53
N HIS A 211 5.52 32.52 27.17
CA HIS A 211 5.79 31.38 28.06
C HIS A 211 7.29 31.18 28.41
N ASP A 212 8.12 32.21 28.23
CA ASP A 212 9.51 32.26 28.74
C ASP A 212 9.56 33.19 30.03
#